data_ab5d1ff9fd5b7f1e26280c6494ee420c
#
_entry.id   ab5d1ff9fd5b7f1e26280c6494ee420c
#
_cell.length_a   1.000
_cell.length_b   1.000
_cell.length_c   1.000
_cell.angle_alpha   90.00
_cell.angle_beta   90.00
_cell.angle_gamma   90.00
#
_symmetry.space_group_name_H-M   'P 1'
#
loop_
_entity.id
_entity.type
_entity.pdbx_description
1 polymer ?
#
loop_
_entity_poly.entity_id
_entity_poly.type
_entity_poly.pdbx_seq_one_letter_code
_entity_poly.pdbx_strand_id
1 'polypeptide(L)'
;MTQAMLKGSNIPLEATAIRAVLRWTPGTGVPDVDASALLLGTDDRVRSDEDFVFYNQPHHPSGLVRHLPKKPVQDALTDTIEAEFSGLGPEVRRVVLAASADGGTFGQVRDLSLLLYDASSDAPDSTDAEPIAIFAVLPETGKEAALICGELYRRGDGWKFRALGQGYESGLVGLATEYGISVEDGEDEDAPDDGSAAAEPE
;
A
#
# COMPACT_ATOMS: atom_id res chain seq x y z
N MET A 1 11.88 21.67 1.49
CA MET A 1 10.74 22.23 0.75
C MET A 1 9.86 21.09 0.24
N THR A 2 8.60 21.07 0.66
CA THR A 2 7.65 20.00 0.32
C THR A 2 7.04 20.25 -1.06
N GLN A 3 7.05 19.23 -1.91
CA GLN A 3 6.46 19.31 -3.23
C GLN A 3 5.02 18.78 -3.23
N ALA A 4 4.05 19.61 -3.60
CA ALA A 4 2.69 19.18 -3.86
C ALA A 4 2.65 18.46 -5.21
N MET A 5 2.13 17.23 -5.23
CA MET A 5 2.10 16.39 -6.42
C MET A 5 0.69 16.30 -7.00
N LEU A 6 0.60 16.23 -8.31
CA LEU A 6 -0.61 15.93 -9.04
C LEU A 6 -0.55 14.49 -9.57
N LYS A 7 -1.70 13.90 -9.80
CA LYS A 7 -1.80 12.57 -10.42
C LYS A 7 -0.98 12.50 -11.71
N GLY A 8 -0.12 11.50 -11.83
CA GLY A 8 0.77 11.29 -12.97
C GLY A 8 2.09 12.03 -12.91
N SER A 9 2.26 12.97 -11.98
CA SER A 9 3.54 13.67 -11.83
C SER A 9 4.58 12.79 -11.15
N ASN A 10 5.86 13.08 -11.40
CA ASN A 10 6.96 12.36 -10.78
C ASN A 10 8.06 13.29 -10.30
N ILE A 11 8.83 12.81 -9.33
CA ILE A 11 9.99 13.50 -8.78
C ILE A 11 11.18 12.54 -8.65
N PRO A 12 12.41 13.00 -8.84
CA PRO A 12 13.57 12.21 -8.52
C PRO A 12 13.73 12.08 -7.00
N LEU A 13 14.24 10.94 -6.55
CA LEU A 13 14.53 10.69 -5.14
C LEU A 13 16.03 10.76 -4.93
N GLU A 14 16.47 11.70 -4.12
CA GLU A 14 17.87 11.84 -3.70
C GLU A 14 18.14 11.04 -2.43
N ALA A 15 17.08 10.70 -1.69
CA ALA A 15 17.15 9.83 -0.52
C ALA A 15 17.50 8.39 -0.90
N THR A 16 18.02 7.63 0.06
CA THR A 16 18.26 6.17 -0.09
C THR A 16 17.12 5.33 0.42
N ALA A 17 16.29 5.91 1.26
CA ALA A 17 15.11 5.30 1.84
C ALA A 17 14.00 6.34 1.98
N ILE A 18 12.78 5.90 1.88
CA ILE A 18 11.61 6.75 2.15
C ILE A 18 10.67 6.10 3.15
N ARG A 19 9.92 6.95 3.82
CA ARG A 19 8.76 6.56 4.60
C ARG A 19 7.53 7.13 3.91
N ALA A 20 6.68 6.24 3.42
CA ALA A 20 5.43 6.58 2.76
C ALA A 20 4.29 6.48 3.77
N VAL A 21 3.71 7.61 4.14
CA VAL A 21 2.68 7.70 5.16
C VAL A 21 1.34 7.98 4.51
N LEU A 22 0.41 7.03 4.63
CA LEU A 22 -0.99 7.29 4.33
C LEU A 22 -1.63 7.96 5.55
N ARG A 23 -2.33 9.04 5.31
CA ARG A 23 -3.00 9.82 6.34
C ARG A 23 -4.44 10.11 5.92
N TRP A 24 -5.38 9.89 6.84
CA TRP A 24 -6.80 10.19 6.60
C TRP A 24 -7.46 10.63 7.90
N THR A 25 -8.65 11.22 7.77
CA THR A 25 -9.44 11.64 8.92
C THR A 25 -10.42 10.52 9.30
N PRO A 26 -10.25 9.91 10.49
CA PRO A 26 -11.19 8.88 10.96
C PRO A 26 -12.50 9.49 11.41
N GLY A 27 -13.54 8.68 11.49
CA GLY A 27 -14.84 9.11 12.00
C GLY A 27 -15.92 8.09 11.77
N THR A 28 -17.13 8.43 12.18
CA THR A 28 -18.29 7.57 11.97
C THR A 28 -18.56 7.36 10.49
N GLY A 29 -18.68 6.10 10.07
CA GLY A 29 -18.92 5.74 8.68
C GLY A 29 -17.68 5.82 7.78
N VAL A 30 -16.51 6.14 8.32
CA VAL A 30 -15.24 6.13 7.59
C VAL A 30 -14.59 4.77 7.74
N PRO A 31 -14.36 4.02 6.64
CA PRO A 31 -13.68 2.73 6.73
C PRO A 31 -12.22 2.91 7.16
N ASP A 32 -11.66 1.87 7.76
CA ASP A 32 -10.22 1.85 8.04
C ASP A 32 -9.43 1.69 6.75
N VAL A 33 -8.22 2.24 6.72
CA VAL A 33 -7.34 2.20 5.54
C VAL A 33 -6.07 1.45 5.90
N ASP A 34 -5.67 0.54 5.04
CA ASP A 34 -4.44 -0.23 5.19
C ASP A 34 -3.47 0.08 4.06
N ALA A 35 -2.23 0.39 4.42
CA ALA A 35 -1.15 0.58 3.46
C ALA A 35 -0.50 -0.75 3.12
N SER A 36 -0.08 -0.89 1.87
CA SER A 36 0.66 -2.06 1.41
C SER A 36 1.68 -1.69 0.35
N ALA A 37 2.63 -2.58 0.12
CA ALA A 37 3.64 -2.42 -0.90
C ALA A 37 3.83 -3.72 -1.68
N LEU A 38 3.99 -3.58 -3.00
CA LEU A 38 4.28 -4.70 -3.88
C LEU A 38 5.62 -4.43 -4.57
N LEU A 39 6.53 -5.38 -4.46
CA LEU A 39 7.84 -5.31 -5.13
C LEU A 39 7.72 -6.03 -6.46
N LEU A 40 7.93 -5.29 -7.55
CA LEU A 40 7.73 -5.81 -8.90
C LEU A 40 9.07 -6.03 -9.62
N GLY A 41 9.13 -7.13 -10.38
CA GLY A 41 10.24 -7.43 -11.26
C GLY A 41 10.13 -6.74 -12.62
N THR A 42 10.93 -7.18 -13.58
CA THR A 42 10.97 -6.64 -14.94
C THR A 42 9.70 -6.90 -15.74
N ASP A 43 8.90 -7.88 -15.34
CA ASP A 43 7.63 -8.25 -15.96
C ASP A 43 6.43 -7.51 -15.33
N ASP A 44 6.69 -6.53 -14.46
CA ASP A 44 5.68 -5.80 -13.69
C ASP A 44 4.81 -6.68 -12.78
N ARG A 45 5.40 -7.76 -12.30
CA ARG A 45 4.76 -8.70 -11.39
C ARG A 45 5.65 -9.00 -10.20
N VAL A 46 5.02 -9.44 -9.10
CA VAL A 46 5.76 -9.97 -7.96
C VAL A 46 6.43 -11.29 -8.35
N ARG A 47 7.59 -11.56 -7.74
CA ARG A 47 8.33 -12.81 -7.96
C ARG A 47 7.73 -13.96 -7.15
N SER A 48 7.15 -13.62 -5.99
CA SER A 48 6.45 -14.53 -5.09
C SER A 48 5.55 -13.72 -4.17
N ASP A 49 4.72 -14.41 -3.39
CA ASP A 49 3.84 -13.77 -2.42
C ASP A 49 4.60 -13.03 -1.30
N GLU A 50 5.88 -13.33 -1.12
CA GLU A 50 6.76 -12.61 -0.19
C GLU A 50 7.06 -11.17 -0.62
N ASP A 51 6.86 -10.85 -1.89
CA ASP A 51 7.01 -9.49 -2.43
C ASP A 51 5.81 -8.58 -2.13
N PHE A 52 4.84 -9.06 -1.37
CA PHE A 52 3.72 -8.29 -0.89
C PHE A 52 3.87 -7.99 0.61
N VAL A 53 4.00 -6.72 0.95
CA VAL A 53 4.19 -6.24 2.32
C VAL A 53 2.93 -5.53 2.79
N PHE A 54 2.34 -5.98 3.89
CA PHE A 54 1.12 -5.42 4.47
C PHE A 54 1.02 -5.83 5.95
N TYR A 55 -0.06 -5.47 6.64
CA TYR A 55 -0.17 -5.68 8.09
C TYR A 55 0.02 -7.16 8.52
N ASN A 56 -0.39 -8.12 7.70
CA ASN A 56 -0.28 -9.55 7.99
C ASN A 56 1.08 -10.15 7.57
N GLN A 57 1.82 -9.45 6.75
CA GLN A 57 3.19 -9.76 6.33
C GLN A 57 4.02 -8.48 6.36
N PRO A 58 4.35 -7.99 7.58
CA PRO A 58 4.89 -6.64 7.74
C PRO A 58 6.35 -6.46 7.33
N HIS A 59 7.05 -7.55 7.02
CA HIS A 59 8.46 -7.50 6.64
C HIS A 59 8.71 -8.27 5.35
N HIS A 60 9.32 -7.59 4.39
CA HIS A 60 9.88 -8.29 3.23
C HIS A 60 11.11 -9.12 3.67
N PRO A 61 11.36 -10.31 3.08
CA PRO A 61 12.52 -11.14 3.46
C PRO A 61 13.87 -10.43 3.38
N SER A 62 14.01 -9.45 2.49
CA SER A 62 15.24 -8.62 2.41
C SER A 62 15.46 -7.73 3.63
N GLY A 63 14.42 -7.48 4.42
CA GLY A 63 14.44 -6.51 5.52
C GLY A 63 14.42 -5.04 5.08
N LEU A 64 14.32 -4.78 3.77
CA LEU A 64 14.42 -3.42 3.21
C LEU A 64 13.07 -2.73 3.03
N VAL A 65 11.99 -3.49 2.99
CA VAL A 65 10.62 -2.95 2.89
C VAL A 65 9.80 -3.51 4.04
N ARG A 66 9.11 -2.63 4.74
CA ARG A 66 8.33 -3.03 5.91
C ARG A 66 7.10 -2.14 6.12
N HIS A 67 6.08 -2.74 6.71
CA HIS A 67 4.90 -2.06 7.19
C HIS A 67 5.11 -1.67 8.66
N LEU A 68 4.89 -0.40 8.99
CA LEU A 68 4.94 0.08 10.37
C LEU A 68 3.54 0.13 10.96
N PRO A 69 3.40 -0.06 12.28
CA PRO A 69 2.08 -0.07 12.91
C PRO A 69 1.31 1.23 12.68
N LYS A 70 0.01 1.09 12.51
CA LYS A 70 -0.94 2.19 12.40
C LYS A 70 -0.93 3.02 13.69
N LYS A 71 -0.92 4.34 13.55
CA LYS A 71 -0.91 5.22 14.71
C LYS A 71 -1.71 6.50 14.47
N PRO A 72 -2.32 7.08 15.52
CA PRO A 72 -2.94 8.39 15.44
C PRO A 72 -1.86 9.48 15.43
N VAL A 73 -2.10 10.52 14.62
CA VAL A 73 -1.28 11.75 14.60
C VAL A 73 -2.24 12.93 14.59
N GLN A 74 -2.32 13.66 15.71
CA GLN A 74 -3.33 14.70 15.90
C GLN A 74 -4.76 14.12 15.72
N ASP A 75 -5.55 14.70 14.82
CA ASP A 75 -6.92 14.25 14.52
C ASP A 75 -7.00 13.24 13.37
N ALA A 76 -5.86 12.79 12.87
CA ALA A 76 -5.77 11.86 11.76
C ALA A 76 -5.26 10.48 12.20
N LEU A 77 -5.54 9.46 11.39
CA LEU A 77 -4.88 8.17 11.46
C LEU A 77 -3.84 8.07 10.36
N THR A 78 -2.77 7.31 10.64
CA THR A 78 -1.72 7.04 9.69
C THR A 78 -1.41 5.56 9.61
N ASP A 79 -1.07 5.09 8.42
CA ASP A 79 -0.51 3.77 8.18
C ASP A 79 0.68 3.92 7.23
N THR A 80 1.78 3.21 7.48
CA THR A 80 3.07 3.58 6.91
C THR A 80 3.79 2.38 6.30
N ILE A 81 4.38 2.60 5.13
CA ILE A 81 5.37 1.71 4.51
C ILE A 81 6.72 2.42 4.52
N GLU A 82 7.75 1.72 4.96
CA GLU A 82 9.12 2.19 4.87
C GLU A 82 9.89 1.33 3.89
N ALA A 83 10.59 1.96 2.96
CA ALA A 83 11.35 1.28 1.92
C ALA A 83 12.75 1.85 1.80
N GLU A 84 13.76 1.01 2.06
CA GLU A 84 15.17 1.30 1.81
C GLU A 84 15.49 0.84 0.38
N PHE A 85 15.03 1.61 -0.58
CA PHE A 85 15.04 1.19 -1.98
C PHE A 85 16.44 1.14 -2.60
N SER A 86 17.40 1.89 -2.07
CA SER A 86 18.78 1.87 -2.58
C SER A 86 19.46 0.51 -2.40
N GLY A 87 19.04 -0.26 -1.39
CA GLY A 87 19.57 -1.59 -1.12
C GLY A 87 18.90 -2.72 -1.89
N LEU A 88 17.81 -2.43 -2.59
CA LEU A 88 17.09 -3.44 -3.37
C LEU A 88 17.92 -3.88 -4.58
N GLY A 89 17.95 -5.21 -4.82
CA GLY A 89 18.68 -5.76 -5.96
C GLY A 89 18.08 -5.36 -7.30
N PRO A 90 18.84 -5.55 -8.41
CA PRO A 90 18.39 -5.14 -9.74
C PRO A 90 17.16 -5.89 -10.25
N GLU A 91 16.82 -7.00 -9.62
CA GLU A 91 15.60 -7.76 -9.92
C GLU A 91 14.33 -7.02 -9.50
N VAL A 92 14.41 -6.08 -8.55
CA VAL A 92 13.28 -5.23 -8.17
C VAL A 92 13.34 -3.95 -9.00
N ARG A 93 12.35 -3.77 -9.86
CA ARG A 93 12.27 -2.61 -10.75
C ARG A 93 11.36 -1.53 -10.22
N ARG A 94 10.33 -1.90 -9.47
CA ARG A 94 9.35 -0.98 -8.90
C ARG A 94 8.86 -1.45 -7.55
N VAL A 95 8.49 -0.51 -6.71
CA VAL A 95 7.74 -0.74 -5.47
C VAL A 95 6.45 0.04 -5.58
N VAL A 96 5.34 -0.67 -5.69
CA VAL A 96 4.00 -0.07 -5.76
C VAL A 96 3.50 0.17 -4.35
N LEU A 97 3.03 1.39 -4.09
CA LEU A 97 2.44 1.79 -2.81
C LEU A 97 0.92 1.81 -2.97
N ALA A 98 0.25 0.95 -2.24
CA ALA A 98 -1.19 0.77 -2.35
C ALA A 98 -1.91 1.04 -1.04
N ALA A 99 -3.19 1.32 -1.15
CA ALA A 99 -4.09 1.47 -0.02
C ALA A 99 -5.33 0.61 -0.25
N SER A 100 -5.86 0.03 0.81
CA SER A 100 -7.13 -0.69 0.77
C SER A 100 -8.06 -0.18 1.86
N ALA A 101 -9.35 -0.12 1.57
CA ALA A 101 -10.39 0.26 2.52
C ALA A 101 -11.02 -1.02 3.09
N ASP A 102 -11.03 -1.12 4.41
CA ASP A 102 -11.63 -2.26 5.10
C ASP A 102 -13.07 -1.93 5.52
N GLY A 103 -14.00 -2.72 5.01
CA GLY A 103 -15.42 -2.55 5.34
C GLY A 103 -16.10 -1.38 4.65
N GLY A 104 -15.55 -0.86 3.55
CA GLY A 104 -16.12 0.25 2.81
C GLY A 104 -15.36 0.59 1.55
N THR A 105 -15.58 1.80 1.06
CA THR A 105 -14.97 2.30 -0.17
C THR A 105 -14.22 3.61 0.08
N PHE A 106 -13.34 3.98 -0.86
CA PHE A 106 -12.60 5.23 -0.77
C PHE A 106 -13.47 6.48 -0.92
N GLY A 107 -14.67 6.35 -1.46
CA GLY A 107 -15.66 7.43 -1.43
C GLY A 107 -16.10 7.83 -0.02
N GLN A 108 -15.90 6.94 0.95
CA GLN A 108 -16.23 7.17 2.37
C GLN A 108 -15.02 7.61 3.18
N VAL A 109 -13.81 7.53 2.63
CA VAL A 109 -12.57 7.97 3.30
C VAL A 109 -12.40 9.47 3.11
N ARG A 110 -12.03 10.16 4.18
CA ARG A 110 -11.86 11.63 4.18
C ARG A 110 -10.40 12.02 4.21
N ASP A 111 -10.05 13.01 3.42
CA ASP A 111 -8.74 13.68 3.44
C ASP A 111 -7.56 12.72 3.26
N LEU A 112 -7.73 11.71 2.41
CA LEU A 112 -6.66 10.73 2.15
C LEU A 112 -5.51 11.40 1.43
N SER A 113 -4.33 11.32 2.03
CA SER A 113 -3.09 11.86 1.49
C SER A 113 -1.95 10.87 1.64
N LEU A 114 -1.04 10.88 0.68
CA LEU A 114 0.23 10.18 0.77
C LEU A 114 1.33 11.21 1.00
N LEU A 115 2.06 11.06 2.10
CA LEU A 115 3.20 11.91 2.44
C LEU A 115 4.48 11.08 2.35
N LEU A 116 5.49 11.61 1.68
CA LEU A 116 6.80 10.97 1.57
C LEU A 116 7.79 11.71 2.45
N TYR A 117 8.47 10.98 3.30
CA TYR A 117 9.55 11.48 4.16
C TYR A 117 10.86 10.80 3.80
N ASP A 118 11.96 11.54 3.91
CA ASP A 118 13.29 10.96 3.82
C ASP A 118 13.56 10.10 5.06
N ALA A 119 13.79 8.82 4.87
CA ALA A 119 14.10 7.87 5.93
C ALA A 119 15.58 7.42 5.91
N SER A 120 16.41 8.09 5.12
CA SER A 120 17.84 7.75 4.96
C SER A 120 18.69 8.04 6.19
N SER A 121 18.23 8.96 7.04
CA SER A 121 18.95 9.30 8.27
C SER A 121 18.33 8.57 9.44
N ASP A 122 19.16 8.15 10.38
CA ASP A 122 18.74 7.55 11.65
C ASP A 122 17.97 8.53 12.56
N ALA A 123 17.39 9.56 11.97
CA ALA A 123 16.56 10.47 12.73
C ALA A 123 15.34 9.68 13.22
N PRO A 124 15.19 9.52 14.53
CA PRO A 124 14.01 8.86 15.04
C PRO A 124 12.79 9.63 14.58
N ASP A 125 11.69 8.93 14.43
CA ASP A 125 10.32 9.38 14.24
C ASP A 125 10.06 10.83 14.70
N SER A 126 10.72 11.79 14.05
CA SER A 126 10.44 13.18 14.38
C SER A 126 9.18 13.58 13.64
N THR A 127 8.10 13.73 14.37
CA THR A 127 6.85 14.32 13.89
C THR A 127 7.04 15.72 13.31
N ASP A 128 8.26 16.27 13.44
CA ASP A 128 8.64 17.60 12.99
C ASP A 128 9.38 17.60 11.65
N ALA A 129 9.59 16.42 11.04
CA ALA A 129 10.22 16.34 9.73
C ALA A 129 9.27 16.87 8.64
N GLU A 130 9.82 17.67 7.75
CA GLU A 130 9.07 18.16 6.59
C GLU A 130 9.03 17.04 5.52
N PRO A 131 7.84 16.68 4.98
CA PRO A 131 7.78 15.69 3.93
C PRO A 131 8.44 16.19 2.64
N ILE A 132 9.04 15.28 1.89
CA ILE A 132 9.60 15.58 0.55
C ILE A 132 8.47 15.93 -0.42
N ALA A 133 7.36 15.21 -0.32
CA ALA A 133 6.22 15.36 -1.21
C ALA A 133 4.91 15.03 -0.50
N ILE A 134 3.84 15.66 -0.97
CA ILE A 134 2.46 15.40 -0.54
C ILE A 134 1.60 15.18 -1.78
N PHE A 135 0.83 14.11 -1.77
CA PHE A 135 -0.12 13.79 -2.81
C PHE A 135 -1.50 13.54 -2.19
N ALA A 136 -2.48 14.37 -2.55
CA ALA A 136 -3.88 14.14 -2.19
C ALA A 136 -4.42 13.02 -3.08
N VAL A 137 -4.81 11.90 -2.46
CA VAL A 137 -5.29 10.73 -3.18
C VAL A 137 -6.81 10.79 -3.28
N LEU A 138 -7.29 11.01 -4.50
CA LEU A 138 -8.73 11.12 -4.77
C LEU A 138 -9.20 9.89 -5.54
N PRO A 139 -10.27 9.21 -5.08
CA PRO A 139 -10.87 8.13 -5.86
C PRO A 139 -11.52 8.70 -7.12
N GLU A 140 -11.54 7.93 -8.20
CA GLU A 140 -12.14 8.35 -9.47
C GLU A 140 -13.67 8.26 -9.44
N THR A 141 -14.20 7.18 -8.88
CA THR A 141 -15.65 6.92 -8.82
C THR A 141 -16.21 6.97 -7.40
N GLY A 142 -15.37 6.73 -6.41
CA GLY A 142 -15.77 6.56 -5.02
C GLY A 142 -16.18 5.12 -4.65
N LYS A 143 -16.21 4.23 -5.61
CA LYS A 143 -16.55 2.82 -5.40
C LYS A 143 -15.33 1.93 -5.20
N GLU A 144 -14.14 2.48 -5.40
CA GLU A 144 -12.90 1.75 -5.25
C GLU A 144 -12.72 1.30 -3.80
N ALA A 145 -12.33 0.05 -3.62
CA ALA A 145 -11.96 -0.51 -2.32
C ALA A 145 -10.44 -0.68 -2.18
N ALA A 146 -9.68 -0.50 -3.27
CA ALA A 146 -8.24 -0.39 -3.25
C ALA A 146 -7.77 0.66 -4.25
N LEU A 147 -6.64 1.29 -3.95
CA LEU A 147 -6.00 2.31 -4.78
C LEU A 147 -4.51 2.08 -4.85
N ILE A 148 -3.92 2.28 -6.02
CA ILE A 148 -2.49 2.51 -6.14
C ILE A 148 -2.26 4.00 -5.92
N CYS A 149 -1.61 4.35 -4.82
CA CYS A 149 -1.33 5.74 -4.47
C CYS A 149 -0.13 6.28 -5.23
N GLY A 150 0.86 5.42 -5.46
CA GLY A 150 2.07 5.79 -6.18
C GLY A 150 3.02 4.64 -6.33
N GLU A 151 4.16 4.93 -6.95
CA GLU A 151 5.21 3.92 -7.15
C GLU A 151 6.59 4.53 -7.03
N LEU A 152 7.51 3.76 -6.45
CA LEU A 152 8.93 3.98 -6.54
C LEU A 152 9.43 3.17 -7.74
N TYR A 153 10.19 3.77 -8.63
CA TYR A 153 10.67 3.05 -9.80
C TYR A 153 12.09 3.48 -10.19
N ARG A 154 12.81 2.55 -10.81
CA ARG A 154 14.16 2.81 -11.28
C ARG A 154 14.14 3.64 -12.55
N ARG A 155 15.02 4.65 -12.60
CA ARG A 155 15.24 5.46 -13.79
C ARG A 155 16.73 5.75 -13.92
N GLY A 156 17.37 5.13 -14.91
CA GLY A 156 18.82 5.20 -15.02
C GLY A 156 19.48 4.57 -13.79
N ASP A 157 20.41 5.30 -13.17
CA ASP A 157 21.12 4.85 -11.96
C ASP A 157 20.39 5.24 -10.66
N GLY A 158 19.25 5.90 -10.77
CA GLY A 158 18.51 6.41 -9.63
C GLY A 158 17.10 5.87 -9.51
N TRP A 159 16.39 6.43 -8.55
CA TRP A 159 15.00 6.11 -8.29
C TRP A 159 14.16 7.37 -8.38
N LYS A 160 12.91 7.19 -8.81
CA LYS A 160 11.90 8.24 -8.84
C LYS A 160 10.63 7.78 -8.13
N PHE A 161 9.84 8.74 -7.70
CA PHE A 161 8.48 8.52 -7.23
C PHE A 161 7.50 9.11 -8.24
N ARG A 162 6.45 8.35 -8.56
CA ARG A 162 5.33 8.83 -9.39
C ARG A 162 4.04 8.74 -8.60
N ALA A 163 3.28 9.82 -8.57
CA ALA A 163 1.94 9.84 -8.00
C ALA A 163 0.96 9.19 -8.97
N LEU A 164 0.22 8.22 -8.49
CA LEU A 164 -0.82 7.52 -9.23
C LEU A 164 -2.16 7.73 -8.52
N GLY A 165 -3.19 7.10 -8.97
CA GLY A 165 -4.51 7.22 -8.37
C GLY A 165 -5.42 6.17 -8.96
N GLN A 166 -4.83 5.08 -9.45
CA GLN A 166 -5.56 4.00 -10.09
C GLN A 166 -6.31 3.19 -9.06
N GLY A 167 -7.61 3.04 -9.26
CA GLY A 167 -8.49 2.35 -8.33
C GLY A 167 -8.97 0.98 -8.81
N TYR A 168 -9.39 0.17 -7.84
CA TYR A 168 -9.91 -1.18 -8.04
C TYR A 168 -11.20 -1.34 -7.22
N GLU A 169 -12.33 -1.45 -7.89
CA GLU A 169 -13.61 -1.74 -7.22
C GLU A 169 -13.60 -3.13 -6.58
N SER A 170 -12.85 -4.06 -7.15
CA SER A 170 -12.62 -5.39 -6.60
C SER A 170 -11.76 -5.43 -5.35
N GLY A 171 -11.24 -4.28 -4.93
CA GLY A 171 -10.44 -4.16 -3.73
C GLY A 171 -9.04 -4.74 -3.86
N LEU A 172 -8.46 -5.06 -2.71
CA LEU A 172 -7.08 -5.55 -2.63
C LEU A 172 -6.89 -6.88 -3.40
N VAL A 173 -7.91 -7.73 -3.44
CA VAL A 173 -7.87 -8.99 -4.19
C VAL A 173 -7.63 -8.75 -5.67
N GLY A 174 -8.38 -7.83 -6.27
CA GLY A 174 -8.22 -7.49 -7.69
C GLY A 174 -6.86 -6.86 -7.99
N LEU A 175 -6.42 -5.95 -7.14
CA LEU A 175 -5.12 -5.33 -7.25
C LEU A 175 -3.98 -6.38 -7.15
N ALA A 176 -4.04 -7.22 -6.13
CA ALA A 176 -3.03 -8.25 -5.90
C ALA A 176 -2.97 -9.25 -7.06
N THR A 177 -4.12 -9.67 -7.55
CA THR A 177 -4.23 -10.61 -8.68
C THR A 177 -3.59 -10.04 -9.95
N GLU A 178 -3.80 -8.76 -10.23
CA GLU A 178 -3.21 -8.10 -11.39
C GLU A 178 -1.68 -8.15 -11.36
N TYR A 179 -1.09 -8.05 -10.18
CA TYR A 179 0.37 -8.10 -10.02
C TYR A 179 0.92 -9.52 -9.76
N GLY A 180 0.08 -10.54 -9.83
CA GLY A 180 0.51 -11.93 -9.79
C GLY A 180 0.59 -12.55 -8.39
N ILE A 181 -0.03 -11.91 -7.40
CA ILE A 181 -0.16 -12.52 -6.07
C ILE A 181 -1.26 -13.59 -6.13
N SER A 182 -0.94 -14.78 -5.66
CA SER A 182 -1.93 -15.83 -5.46
C SER A 182 -2.76 -15.47 -4.24
N VAL A 183 -3.90 -14.86 -4.47
CA VAL A 183 -4.92 -14.75 -3.44
C VAL A 183 -5.61 -16.11 -3.43
N GLU A 184 -5.28 -16.95 -2.46
CA GLU A 184 -6.18 -18.03 -2.13
C GLU A 184 -7.49 -17.35 -1.74
N ASP A 185 -8.52 -17.59 -2.54
CA ASP A 185 -9.86 -17.27 -2.10
C ASP A 185 -9.97 -17.93 -0.73
N GLY A 186 -10.03 -17.13 0.31
CA GLY A 186 -10.41 -17.62 1.62
C GLY A 186 -11.77 -18.25 1.37
N GLU A 187 -11.76 -19.51 1.02
CA GLU A 187 -12.95 -20.29 1.08
C GLU A 187 -13.45 -20.04 2.49
N ASP A 188 -14.58 -19.37 2.57
CA ASP A 188 -15.34 -19.35 3.80
C ASP A 188 -15.49 -20.82 4.20
N GLU A 189 -14.65 -21.28 5.09
CA GLU A 189 -14.80 -22.59 5.72
C GLU A 189 -16.04 -22.64 6.60
N ASP A 190 -16.97 -21.76 6.32
CA ASP A 190 -18.33 -21.73 6.88
C ASP A 190 -19.35 -22.18 5.85
N ALA A 191 -18.97 -23.08 4.96
CA ALA A 191 -19.96 -23.94 4.38
C ALA A 191 -20.49 -24.79 5.53
N PRO A 192 -21.77 -24.69 5.90
CA PRO A 192 -22.29 -25.61 6.89
C PRO A 192 -22.01 -27.01 6.34
N ASP A 193 -21.32 -27.78 7.13
CA ASP A 193 -21.26 -29.22 6.93
C ASP A 193 -22.70 -29.70 6.94
N ASP A 194 -23.32 -29.73 5.78
CA ASP A 194 -24.54 -30.47 5.59
C ASP A 194 -24.19 -31.96 5.65
N GLY A 195 -23.81 -32.36 6.85
CA GLY A 195 -23.80 -33.75 7.22
C GLY A 195 -25.21 -34.29 7.17
N SER A 196 -25.83 -34.20 6.03
CA SER A 196 -26.95 -35.06 5.74
C SER A 196 -26.43 -36.46 5.72
N ALA A 197 -26.30 -37.05 6.88
CA ALA A 197 -26.31 -38.45 7.02
C ALA A 197 -27.58 -38.95 6.37
N ALA A 198 -27.48 -39.42 5.17
CA ALA A 198 -28.56 -40.17 4.55
C ALA A 198 -28.96 -41.24 5.55
N ALA A 199 -30.11 -41.04 6.15
CA ALA A 199 -30.71 -42.10 6.92
C ALA A 199 -30.91 -43.29 5.96
N GLU A 200 -30.21 -44.31 6.22
CA GLU A 200 -30.45 -45.55 5.56
C GLU A 200 -31.83 -46.05 5.91
N PRO A 201 -32.74 -46.09 4.98
CA PRO A 201 -33.90 -46.96 5.17
C PRO A 201 -33.48 -48.39 4.93
N GLU A 202 -33.87 -49.27 5.78
CA GLU A 202 -33.65 -50.68 5.57
C GLU A 202 -34.00 -51.17 4.23
#